data_f5fa1d2b1bd973c8e5fa5a79ad03f076
#
_entry.id   f5fa1d2b1bd973c8e5fa5a79ad03f076
#
_cell.length_a   1.000
_cell.length_b   1.000
_cell.length_c   1.000
_cell.angle_alpha   90.00
_cell.angle_beta   90.00
_cell.angle_gamma   90.00
#
_symmetry.space_group_name_H-M   'P 1'
#
loop_
_entity.id
_entity.type
_entity.pdbx_description
1 polymer ?
#
loop_
_entity_poly.entity_id
_entity_poly.type
_entity_poly.pdbx_seq_one_letter_code
_entity_poly.pdbx_strand_id
1 'polypeptide(L)'
;MGCTMHESEIDDTPKPRGKLMLQTVAMPKDTNSSGDIFAGWLVSQMDLASMITATRIAKGRTATVAINGMAFYTPVQVGAVVTCYTEVLDIGRSSMRINVEVWIMRPRQEEQVKVTEGEFVFVAIDENGRTRHIPR
;
A
#
# COMPACT_ATOMS: atom_id res chain seq x y z
N MET A 1 -4.62 -30.28 -24.87
CA MET A 1 -4.27 -29.70 -24.34
C MET A 1 -4.48 -28.33 -24.32
N GLY A 2 -5.13 -27.72 -25.07
CA GLY A 2 -5.47 -26.35 -24.99
C GLY A 2 -5.96 -25.94 -23.63
N CYS A 3 -6.23 -26.92 -22.88
CA CYS A 3 -6.71 -26.64 -21.55
C CYS A 3 -5.77 -25.89 -20.71
N THR A 4 -4.49 -25.95 -20.99
CA THR A 4 -3.55 -25.22 -20.18
C THR A 4 -3.79 -23.74 -20.24
N MET A 5 -4.17 -23.22 -21.38
CA MET A 5 -4.47 -21.81 -21.48
C MET A 5 -5.69 -21.48 -20.68
N HIS A 6 -6.68 -22.35 -20.70
CA HIS A 6 -7.87 -22.12 -19.95
C HIS A 6 -7.58 -22.06 -18.46
N GLU A 7 -6.73 -22.89 -17.96
CA GLU A 7 -6.39 -22.88 -16.55
C GLU A 7 -5.75 -21.57 -16.17
N SER A 8 -4.88 -21.05 -17.02
CA SER A 8 -4.24 -19.76 -16.75
C SER A 8 -5.26 -18.64 -16.76
N GLU A 9 -6.21 -18.70 -17.69
CA GLU A 9 -7.19 -17.64 -17.81
C GLU A 9 -8.20 -17.62 -16.69
N ILE A 10 -8.46 -18.74 -16.07
CA ILE A 10 -9.44 -18.81 -15.01
C ILE A 10 -8.80 -18.97 -13.63
N ASP A 11 -7.54 -18.61 -13.52
CA ASP A 11 -6.86 -18.65 -12.26
C ASP A 11 -7.43 -17.57 -11.34
N ASP A 12 -8.09 -17.98 -10.26
CA ASP A 12 -8.70 -17.09 -9.32
C ASP A 12 -7.77 -16.68 -8.20
N THR A 13 -6.51 -17.05 -8.26
CA THR A 13 -5.56 -16.69 -7.22
C THR A 13 -5.49 -15.17 -7.06
N PRO A 14 -5.79 -14.64 -5.90
CA PRO A 14 -5.73 -13.20 -5.70
C PRO A 14 -4.33 -12.66 -5.97
N LYS A 15 -4.28 -11.54 -6.64
CA LYS A 15 -3.01 -10.88 -6.98
C LYS A 15 -3.06 -9.42 -6.56
N PRO A 16 -1.92 -8.85 -6.13
CA PRO A 16 -1.90 -7.44 -5.80
C PRO A 16 -2.23 -6.55 -7.00
N ARG A 17 -2.94 -5.47 -6.72
CA ARG A 17 -3.21 -4.43 -7.72
C ARG A 17 -2.22 -3.30 -7.52
N GLY A 18 -1.66 -2.83 -8.63
CA GLY A 18 -0.77 -1.69 -8.61
C GLY A 18 0.68 -2.09 -8.66
N LYS A 19 1.54 -1.12 -8.34
CA LYS A 19 2.99 -1.31 -8.39
C LYS A 19 3.56 -1.49 -7.01
N LEU A 20 4.56 -2.36 -6.90
CA LEU A 20 5.30 -2.51 -5.66
C LEU A 20 6.06 -1.23 -5.38
N MET A 21 5.76 -0.57 -4.29
CA MET A 21 6.41 0.68 -3.94
C MET A 21 7.26 0.60 -2.68
N LEU A 22 7.01 -0.38 -1.82
CA LEU A 22 7.76 -0.53 -0.59
C LEU A 22 7.75 -1.99 -0.16
N GLN A 23 8.88 -2.47 0.28
CA GLN A 23 8.97 -3.82 0.83
C GLN A 23 9.90 -3.80 2.02
N THR A 24 9.49 -4.42 3.11
CA THR A 24 10.26 -4.45 4.33
C THR A 24 9.96 -5.72 5.09
N VAL A 25 10.64 -5.92 6.21
CA VAL A 25 10.44 -7.09 7.06
C VAL A 25 9.91 -6.62 8.41
N ALA A 26 8.86 -7.26 8.89
CA ALA A 26 8.29 -6.96 10.20
C ALA A 26 9.24 -7.44 11.30
N MET A 27 9.62 -6.54 12.19
CA MET A 27 10.66 -6.77 13.20
C MET A 27 10.05 -6.84 14.60
N PRO A 28 10.76 -7.44 15.57
CA PRO A 28 10.24 -7.55 16.94
C PRO A 28 9.82 -6.21 17.56
N LYS A 29 10.53 -5.13 17.25
CA LYS A 29 10.21 -3.81 17.78
C LYS A 29 8.84 -3.28 17.30
N ASP A 30 8.28 -3.91 16.28
CA ASP A 30 7.01 -3.47 15.69
C ASP A 30 5.80 -4.23 16.23
N THR A 31 5.98 -5.01 17.29
CA THR A 31 4.91 -5.82 17.85
C THR A 31 4.15 -5.10 18.96
N ASN A 32 2.90 -5.50 19.14
CA ASN A 32 2.09 -5.07 20.27
C ASN A 32 2.29 -6.04 21.45
N SER A 33 1.55 -5.84 22.53
CA SER A 33 1.68 -6.66 23.73
C SER A 33 1.29 -8.12 23.52
N SER A 34 0.56 -8.42 22.46
CA SER A 34 0.17 -9.79 22.14
C SER A 34 1.15 -10.49 21.20
N GLY A 35 2.22 -9.83 20.81
CA GLY A 35 3.22 -10.41 19.91
C GLY A 35 2.91 -10.28 18.44
N ASP A 36 1.85 -9.58 18.08
CA ASP A 36 1.51 -9.34 16.68
C ASP A 36 1.98 -7.95 16.26
N ILE A 37 2.24 -7.79 14.98
CA ILE A 37 2.59 -6.48 14.42
C ILE A 37 1.37 -5.58 14.54
N PHE A 38 1.52 -4.42 15.14
CA PHE A 38 0.35 -3.56 15.35
C PHE A 38 -0.03 -2.79 14.10
N ALA A 39 -1.34 -2.49 14.01
CA ALA A 39 -1.92 -1.91 12.81
C ALA A 39 -1.30 -0.56 12.45
N GLY A 40 -0.96 0.26 13.46
CA GLY A 40 -0.35 1.57 13.20
C GLY A 40 0.95 1.47 12.43
N TRP A 41 1.74 0.43 12.68
CA TRP A 41 2.98 0.21 11.93
C TRP A 41 2.66 -0.08 10.46
N LEU A 42 1.65 -0.90 10.21
CA LEU A 42 1.24 -1.21 8.82
C LEU A 42 0.74 0.04 8.12
N VAL A 43 -0.06 0.85 8.81
CA VAL A 43 -0.57 2.09 8.24
C VAL A 43 0.58 3.04 7.91
N SER A 44 1.61 3.09 8.76
CA SER A 44 2.77 3.94 8.47
C SER A 44 3.52 3.49 7.22
N GLN A 45 3.61 2.18 6.99
CA GLN A 45 4.24 1.65 5.77
C GLN A 45 3.40 2.00 4.54
N MET A 46 2.09 1.92 4.66
CA MET A 46 1.19 2.29 3.57
C MET A 46 1.28 3.77 3.24
N ASP A 47 1.39 4.61 4.27
CA ASP A 47 1.52 6.05 4.10
C ASP A 47 2.83 6.37 3.38
N LEU A 48 3.94 5.72 3.77
CA LEU A 48 5.22 5.89 3.09
C LEU A 48 5.14 5.46 1.62
N ALA A 49 4.57 4.31 1.36
CA ALA A 49 4.47 3.79 -0.01
C ALA A 49 3.65 4.72 -0.90
N SER A 50 2.51 5.17 -0.40
CA SER A 50 1.63 6.05 -1.17
C SER A 50 2.23 7.45 -1.30
N MET A 51 2.99 7.92 -0.30
CA MET A 51 3.68 9.19 -0.37
C MET A 51 4.73 9.20 -1.49
N ILE A 52 5.44 8.09 -1.67
CA ILE A 52 6.40 7.97 -2.77
C ILE A 52 5.67 8.16 -4.11
N THR A 53 4.53 7.50 -4.28
CA THR A 53 3.72 7.61 -5.48
C THR A 53 3.21 9.04 -5.66
N ALA A 54 2.65 9.61 -4.60
CA ALA A 54 2.07 10.96 -4.64
C ALA A 54 3.12 12.02 -4.96
N THR A 55 4.30 11.92 -4.34
CA THR A 55 5.37 12.88 -4.54
C THR A 55 5.88 12.87 -5.97
N ARG A 56 5.94 11.70 -6.59
CA ARG A 56 6.35 11.59 -7.99
C ARG A 56 5.32 12.25 -8.92
N ILE A 57 4.04 12.08 -8.63
CA ILE A 57 2.97 12.69 -9.41
C ILE A 57 2.99 14.20 -9.23
N ALA A 58 3.07 14.66 -7.99
CA ALA A 58 3.01 16.09 -7.66
C ALA A 58 4.30 16.83 -7.96
N LYS A 59 5.39 16.10 -8.18
CA LYS A 59 6.73 16.66 -8.42
C LYS A 59 7.13 17.62 -7.30
N GLY A 60 6.90 17.19 -6.07
CA GLY A 60 7.24 17.99 -4.90
C GLY A 60 6.46 17.56 -3.68
N ARG A 61 6.41 18.42 -2.69
CA ARG A 61 5.82 18.11 -1.39
C ARG A 61 4.34 17.76 -1.49
N THR A 62 3.95 16.77 -0.69
CA THR A 62 2.55 16.37 -0.56
C THR A 62 2.23 16.17 0.92
N ALA A 63 0.96 16.17 1.23
CA ALA A 63 0.48 15.87 2.58
C ALA A 63 -0.66 14.87 2.49
N THR A 64 -0.67 13.92 3.42
CA THR A 64 -1.78 12.98 3.56
C THR A 64 -2.92 13.71 4.25
N VAL A 65 -4.10 13.71 3.65
CA VAL A 65 -5.25 14.42 4.22
C VAL A 65 -6.39 13.50 4.61
N ALA A 66 -6.41 12.26 4.12
CA ALA A 66 -7.45 11.30 4.50
C ALA A 66 -7.00 9.89 4.25
N ILE A 67 -7.48 8.98 5.06
CA ILE A 67 -7.29 7.54 4.90
C ILE A 67 -8.68 6.92 5.05
N ASN A 68 -9.14 6.23 4.02
CA ASN A 68 -10.50 5.71 3.97
C ASN A 68 -10.53 4.20 3.78
N GLY A 69 -11.56 3.57 4.34
CA GLY A 69 -11.89 2.19 4.01
C GLY A 69 -10.88 1.13 4.43
N MET A 70 -10.28 1.33 5.59
CA MET A 70 -9.27 0.39 6.06
C MET A 70 -9.89 -0.77 6.81
N ALA A 71 -9.57 -1.99 6.41
CA ALA A 71 -9.96 -3.20 7.12
C ALA A 71 -8.79 -4.18 7.10
N PHE A 72 -8.57 -4.85 8.21
CA PHE A 72 -7.44 -5.79 8.34
C PHE A 72 -7.96 -7.22 8.28
N TYR A 73 -7.50 -7.97 7.31
CA TYR A 73 -7.99 -9.33 7.05
C TYR A 73 -7.13 -10.42 7.67
N THR A 74 -5.87 -10.12 7.92
CA THR A 74 -4.87 -11.12 8.29
C THR A 74 -3.91 -10.54 9.31
N PRO A 75 -3.62 -11.24 10.40
CA PRO A 75 -2.59 -10.77 11.33
C PRO A 75 -1.20 -10.91 10.72
N VAL A 76 -0.30 -10.05 11.11
CA VAL A 76 1.08 -10.04 10.64
C VAL A 76 2.00 -10.37 11.80
N GLN A 77 2.92 -11.27 11.59
CA GLN A 77 3.85 -11.70 12.61
C GLN A 77 5.27 -11.32 12.25
N VAL A 78 6.14 -11.33 13.26
CA VAL A 78 7.56 -11.04 13.09
C VAL A 78 8.17 -11.96 12.04
N GLY A 79 8.98 -11.41 11.17
CA GLY A 79 9.66 -12.15 10.11
C GLY A 79 8.93 -12.16 8.79
N ALA A 80 7.69 -11.68 8.75
CA ALA A 80 6.96 -11.61 7.49
C ALA A 80 7.56 -10.54 6.59
N VAL A 81 7.64 -10.83 5.30
CA VAL A 81 8.01 -9.84 4.29
C VAL A 81 6.75 -9.07 3.96
N VAL A 82 6.76 -7.77 4.19
CA VAL A 82 5.60 -6.91 4.02
C VAL A 82 5.81 -6.06 2.78
N THR A 83 4.87 -6.14 1.84
CA THR A 83 4.96 -5.43 0.58
C THR A 83 3.74 -4.55 0.39
N CYS A 84 3.98 -3.29 0.04
CA CYS A 84 2.91 -2.34 -0.25
C CYS A 84 2.87 -2.08 -1.74
N TYR A 85 1.67 -2.21 -2.31
CA TYR A 85 1.42 -1.93 -3.72
C TYR A 85 0.52 -0.72 -3.82
N THR A 86 0.81 0.19 -4.72
CA THR A 86 0.00 1.39 -4.89
C THR A 86 -0.58 1.46 -6.30
N GLU A 87 -1.81 1.96 -6.37
CA GLU A 87 -2.50 2.18 -7.63
C GLU A 87 -3.16 3.55 -7.58
N VAL A 88 -2.86 4.40 -8.55
CA VAL A 88 -3.45 5.73 -8.61
C VAL A 88 -4.89 5.59 -9.10
N LEU A 89 -5.84 6.05 -8.30
CA LEU A 89 -7.25 5.99 -8.64
C LEU A 89 -7.71 7.24 -9.36
N ASP A 90 -7.21 8.40 -8.93
CA ASP A 90 -7.67 9.67 -9.48
C ASP A 90 -6.68 10.78 -9.18
N ILE A 91 -6.53 11.71 -10.09
CA ILE A 91 -5.69 12.89 -9.94
C ILE A 91 -6.56 14.11 -10.22
N GLY A 92 -6.82 14.90 -9.18
CA GLY A 92 -7.56 16.15 -9.33
C GLY A 92 -6.60 17.30 -9.57
N ARG A 93 -7.09 18.53 -9.38
CA ARG A 93 -6.30 19.73 -9.58
C ARG A 93 -5.12 19.79 -8.59
N SER A 94 -5.38 19.50 -7.34
CA SER A 94 -4.38 19.53 -6.25
C SER A 94 -4.34 18.22 -5.48
N SER A 95 -5.26 17.30 -5.71
CA SER A 95 -5.40 16.09 -4.90
C SER A 95 -5.15 14.83 -5.70
N MET A 96 -4.83 13.77 -4.99
CA MET A 96 -4.60 12.44 -5.58
C MET A 96 -5.22 11.41 -4.67
N ARG A 97 -5.94 10.45 -5.26
CA ARG A 97 -6.45 9.30 -4.51
C ARG A 97 -5.65 8.07 -4.92
N ILE A 98 -5.10 7.40 -3.95
CA ILE A 98 -4.21 6.26 -4.19
C ILE A 98 -4.70 5.08 -3.36
N ASN A 99 -4.95 3.95 -4.03
CA ASN A 99 -5.27 2.72 -3.34
C ASN A 99 -3.96 2.05 -2.93
N VAL A 100 -3.88 1.62 -1.68
CA VAL A 100 -2.70 0.92 -1.18
C VAL A 100 -3.12 -0.44 -0.67
N GLU A 101 -2.46 -1.48 -1.14
CA GLU A 101 -2.66 -2.84 -0.65
C GLU A 101 -1.41 -3.31 0.06
N VAL A 102 -1.59 -4.00 1.17
CA VAL A 102 -0.49 -4.63 1.89
C VAL A 102 -0.63 -6.14 1.76
N TRP A 103 0.44 -6.76 1.33
CA TRP A 103 0.53 -8.21 1.19
C TRP A 103 1.72 -8.69 2.00
N ILE A 104 1.64 -9.90 2.53
CA ILE A 104 2.74 -10.48 3.27
C ILE A 104 3.13 -11.83 2.69
N MET A 105 4.40 -12.17 2.87
CA MET A 105 4.89 -13.49 2.63
C MET A 105 5.47 -13.97 3.96
N ARG A 106 4.89 -15.03 4.49
CA ARG A 106 5.36 -15.57 5.78
C ARG A 106 6.67 -16.32 5.60
N PRO A 107 7.49 -16.42 6.65
CA PRO A 107 8.75 -17.15 6.55
C PRO A 107 8.51 -18.56 5.99
N ARG A 108 9.34 -18.97 5.05
CA ARG A 108 9.31 -20.32 4.43
C ARG A 108 8.07 -20.58 3.59
N GLN A 109 7.33 -19.54 3.23
CA GLN A 109 6.19 -19.69 2.33
C GLN A 109 6.44 -18.82 1.11
N GLU A 110 5.96 -19.26 -0.04
CA GLU A 110 6.15 -18.52 -1.28
C GLU A 110 4.93 -17.74 -1.69
N GLU A 111 3.79 -18.07 -1.11
CA GLU A 111 2.54 -17.45 -1.47
C GLU A 111 2.31 -16.17 -0.69
N GLN A 112 1.87 -15.13 -1.36
CA GLN A 112 1.53 -13.86 -0.70
C GLN A 112 0.09 -13.90 -0.23
N VAL A 113 -0.16 -13.26 0.91
CA VAL A 113 -1.50 -13.15 1.49
C VAL A 113 -1.82 -11.69 1.70
N LYS A 114 -3.02 -11.27 1.32
CA LYS A 114 -3.44 -9.89 1.50
C LYS A 114 -3.77 -9.62 2.96
N VAL A 115 -3.25 -8.52 3.48
CA VAL A 115 -3.46 -8.12 4.87
C VAL A 115 -4.50 -7.04 4.98
N THR A 116 -4.40 -6.01 4.17
CA THR A 116 -5.31 -4.88 4.23
C THR A 116 -5.22 -4.06 2.95
N GLU A 117 -6.14 -3.14 2.80
CA GLU A 117 -6.06 -2.14 1.77
C GLU A 117 -6.80 -0.89 2.27
N GLY A 118 -6.45 0.24 1.71
CA GLY A 118 -7.09 1.49 2.04
C GLY A 118 -6.85 2.50 0.96
N GLU A 119 -7.66 3.55 0.96
CA GLU A 119 -7.51 4.65 0.02
C GLU A 119 -6.87 5.81 0.76
N PHE A 120 -5.73 6.25 0.27
CA PHE A 120 -5.01 7.38 0.83
C PHE A 120 -5.21 8.58 -0.08
N VAL A 121 -5.60 9.70 0.50
CA VAL A 121 -5.80 10.93 -0.24
C VAL A 121 -4.69 11.91 0.13
N PHE A 122 -4.01 12.40 -0.89
CA PHE A 122 -2.92 13.36 -0.75
C PHE A 122 -3.26 14.66 -1.44
N VAL A 123 -2.68 15.75 -0.97
CA VAL A 123 -2.73 17.02 -1.69
C VAL A 123 -1.30 17.50 -1.95
N ALA A 124 -1.10 18.14 -3.08
CA ALA A 124 0.17 18.80 -3.38
C ALA A 124 0.23 20.10 -2.59
N ILE A 125 1.36 20.34 -1.94
CA ILE A 125 1.53 21.55 -1.11
C ILE A 125 2.80 22.29 -1.52
N ASP A 126 2.81 23.59 -1.25
CA ASP A 126 3.98 24.43 -1.45
C ASP A 126 4.85 24.49 -0.20
N GLU A 127 5.88 25.32 -0.21
CA GLU A 127 6.81 25.46 0.90
C GLU A 127 6.15 25.94 2.16
N ASN A 128 5.03 26.64 2.05
CA ASN A 128 4.29 27.17 3.19
C ASN A 128 3.18 26.23 3.65
N GLY A 129 3.09 25.04 3.05
CA GLY A 129 2.07 24.06 3.40
C GLY A 129 0.71 24.33 2.78
N ARG A 130 0.63 25.23 1.82
CA ARG A 130 -0.64 25.52 1.14
C ARG A 130 -0.78 24.66 -0.10
N THR A 131 -2.02 24.35 -0.43
CA THR A 131 -2.27 23.52 -1.61
C THR A 131 -1.82 24.24 -2.88
N ARG A 132 -1.34 23.48 -3.81
CA ARG A 132 -0.93 23.97 -5.13
C ARG A 132 -1.44 23.03 -6.20
N HIS A 133 -1.42 23.49 -7.44
CA HIS A 133 -1.84 22.65 -8.55
C HIS A 133 -0.78 21.60 -8.86
N ILE A 134 -1.23 20.42 -9.23
CA ILE A 134 -0.34 19.35 -9.68
C ILE A 134 0.09 19.66 -11.11
N PRO A 135 1.40 19.61 -11.40
CA PRO A 135 1.86 19.84 -12.79
C PRO A 135 1.32 18.76 -13.73
N ARG A 136 1.01 19.15 -14.94
CA ARG A 136 0.52 18.23 -15.98
C ARG A 136 1.47 18.12 -17.14
#